data_d7880a47ec425ec655654a0439d4c0b2
#
_entry.id   d7880a47ec425ec655654a0439d4c0b2
#
_cell.length_a   1.000
_cell.length_b   1.000
_cell.length_c   1.000
_cell.angle_alpha   90.00
_cell.angle_beta   90.00
_cell.angle_gamma   90.00
#
_symmetry.space_group_name_H-M   'P 1'
#
loop_
_entity.id
_entity.type
_entity.pdbx_description
1 polymer ?
#
loop_
_entity_poly.entity_id
_entity_poly.type
_entity_poly.pdbx_seq_one_letter_code
_entity_poly.pdbx_strand_id
1 'polypeptide(L)'
;MTWMSGAPGALEWHPGPGAEELVRRRAQLQVLSAQLLERERGLATFRSELHAFETTYRKALGSRYARLDELAELLDETAEPVVDDAEPGPEEDGPAGRYPGQGLPGGQNWAWGEREPDKEPERRVVVDEDARRLFRQLARLIHPDLAGDPQERERRTNLMVAANDAYEQGDVAALERLLQDWHASPEAVTGRGAAAELERTLRRIAQVEAGMRRIDEELAELEASAMGWLRRRVEKAAREGWDLLAHMVRELDRQIGEAQLELDRRAAGRDEALSWRTG
;
A
#
# COMPACT_ATOMS: atom_id res chain seq x y z
N MET A 1 -21.77 56.28 62.59
CA MET A 1 -20.57 55.88 61.79
C MET A 1 -20.84 54.51 61.18
N THR A 2 -21.27 54.49 59.89
CA THR A 2 -21.70 53.31 59.22
C THR A 2 -20.55 52.86 58.31
N TRP A 3 -19.98 51.71 58.55
CA TRP A 3 -18.95 51.12 57.72
C TRP A 3 -19.66 50.32 56.61
N MET A 4 -19.56 50.81 55.36
CA MET A 4 -19.94 50.04 54.20
C MET A 4 -18.82 49.04 53.86
N SER A 5 -19.12 47.76 54.05
CA SER A 5 -18.30 46.65 53.61
C SER A 5 -18.48 46.51 52.08
N GLY A 6 -17.53 46.99 51.29
CA GLY A 6 -17.42 46.69 49.89
C GLY A 6 -16.79 45.32 49.74
N ALA A 7 -17.56 44.35 49.22
CA ALA A 7 -17.00 43.08 48.79
C ALA A 7 -15.96 43.32 47.68
N PRO A 8 -14.79 42.69 47.70
CA PRO A 8 -13.86 42.77 46.56
C PRO A 8 -14.50 42.04 45.37
N GLY A 9 -14.74 42.80 44.30
CA GLY A 9 -15.20 42.21 43.06
C GLY A 9 -14.26 41.10 42.63
N ALA A 10 -14.80 39.93 42.46
CA ALA A 10 -14.09 38.83 41.84
C ALA A 10 -13.61 39.32 40.48
N LEU A 11 -12.30 39.44 40.32
CA LEU A 11 -11.69 39.68 39.02
C LEU A 11 -12.08 38.46 38.15
N GLU A 12 -13.10 38.63 37.35
CA GLU A 12 -13.40 37.65 36.29
C GLU A 12 -12.17 37.59 35.38
N TRP A 13 -11.43 36.52 35.49
CA TRP A 13 -10.28 36.23 34.64
C TRP A 13 -10.81 35.94 33.24
N HIS A 14 -10.73 36.89 32.31
CA HIS A 14 -11.03 36.69 30.91
C HIS A 14 -9.76 36.21 30.23
N PRO A 15 -9.74 34.97 29.72
CA PRO A 15 -8.62 34.52 28.92
C PRO A 15 -8.45 35.45 27.70
N GLY A 16 -7.22 35.95 27.51
CA GLY A 16 -6.93 36.80 26.34
C GLY A 16 -7.21 36.05 25.03
N PRO A 17 -7.38 36.78 23.93
CA PRO A 17 -7.83 36.20 22.62
C PRO A 17 -7.00 35.01 22.15
N GLY A 18 -5.72 34.92 22.51
CA GLY A 18 -4.87 33.77 22.21
C GLY A 18 -5.19 32.50 23.01
N ALA A 19 -5.73 32.65 24.23
CA ALA A 19 -6.14 31.52 25.06
C ALA A 19 -7.46 30.89 24.59
N GLU A 20 -8.39 31.69 24.14
CA GLU A 20 -9.66 31.22 23.55
C GLU A 20 -9.41 30.47 22.24
N GLU A 21 -8.52 30.98 21.38
CA GLU A 21 -8.16 30.29 20.14
C GLU A 21 -7.47 28.95 20.42
N LEU A 22 -6.57 28.91 21.41
CA LEU A 22 -5.93 27.66 21.82
C LEU A 22 -6.95 26.62 22.29
N VAL A 23 -7.98 27.02 23.07
CA VAL A 23 -9.05 26.12 23.51
C VAL A 23 -9.82 25.58 22.30
N ARG A 24 -10.19 26.41 21.35
CA ARG A 24 -10.88 26.01 20.11
C ARG A 24 -10.06 25.04 19.29
N ARG A 25 -8.74 25.32 19.09
CA ARG A 25 -7.85 24.44 18.32
C ARG A 25 -7.58 23.12 19.01
N ARG A 26 -7.48 23.09 20.33
CA ARG A 26 -7.39 21.83 21.08
C ARG A 26 -8.66 20.96 20.93
N ALA A 27 -9.84 21.58 20.98
CA ALA A 27 -11.09 20.86 20.72
C ALA A 27 -11.14 20.32 19.27
N GLN A 28 -10.73 21.12 18.28
CA GLN A 28 -10.59 20.68 16.89
C GLN A 28 -9.63 19.48 16.78
N LEU A 29 -8.47 19.55 17.40
CA LEU A 29 -7.48 18.47 17.40
C LEU A 29 -8.07 17.16 17.96
N GLN A 30 -8.83 17.23 19.05
CA GLN A 30 -9.47 16.05 19.63
C GLN A 30 -10.45 15.39 18.64
N VAL A 31 -11.27 16.19 17.95
CA VAL A 31 -12.21 15.68 16.95
C VAL A 31 -11.47 15.03 15.78
N LEU A 32 -10.46 15.71 15.22
CA LEU A 32 -9.67 15.19 14.11
C LEU A 32 -8.89 13.92 14.50
N SER A 33 -8.34 13.87 15.71
CA SER A 33 -7.64 12.66 16.21
C SER A 33 -8.60 11.46 16.34
N ALA A 34 -9.83 11.68 16.79
CA ALA A 34 -10.85 10.63 16.82
C ALA A 34 -11.22 10.15 15.40
N GLN A 35 -11.32 11.08 14.44
CA GLN A 35 -11.57 10.73 13.03
C GLN A 35 -10.41 9.97 12.40
N LEU A 36 -9.16 10.34 12.71
CA LEU A 36 -7.98 9.61 12.26
C LEU A 36 -8.01 8.16 12.75
N LEU A 37 -8.24 7.95 14.05
CA LEU A 37 -8.33 6.61 14.64
C LEU A 37 -9.42 5.76 13.98
N GLU A 38 -10.56 6.35 13.64
CA GLU A 38 -11.65 5.64 12.95
C GLU A 38 -11.24 5.25 11.52
N ARG A 39 -10.56 6.14 10.78
CA ARG A 39 -10.02 5.81 9.45
C ARG A 39 -8.96 4.72 9.51
N GLU A 40 -8.04 4.76 10.49
CA GLU A 40 -7.05 3.71 10.71
C GLU A 40 -7.70 2.34 10.93
N ARG A 41 -8.75 2.29 11.74
CA ARG A 41 -9.55 1.07 11.95
C ARG A 41 -10.23 0.61 10.66
N GLY A 42 -10.82 1.53 9.92
CA GLY A 42 -11.45 1.24 8.62
C GLY A 42 -10.46 0.65 7.63
N LEU A 43 -9.28 1.24 7.50
CA LEU A 43 -8.22 0.74 6.64
C LEU A 43 -7.74 -0.66 7.07
N ALA A 44 -7.52 -0.87 8.37
CA ALA A 44 -7.10 -2.17 8.90
C ALA A 44 -8.16 -3.25 8.63
N THR A 45 -9.44 -2.91 8.80
CA THR A 45 -10.56 -3.81 8.48
C THR A 45 -10.58 -4.15 6.99
N PHE A 46 -10.48 -3.14 6.12
CA PHE A 46 -10.47 -3.35 4.67
C PHE A 46 -9.31 -4.23 4.21
N ARG A 47 -8.10 -4.01 4.74
CA ARG A 47 -6.92 -4.86 4.45
C ARG A 47 -7.16 -6.30 4.87
N SER A 48 -7.74 -6.52 6.05
CA SER A 48 -8.06 -7.88 6.55
C SER A 48 -9.09 -8.58 5.67
N GLU A 49 -10.13 -7.87 5.25
CA GLU A 49 -11.18 -8.39 4.38
C GLU A 49 -10.64 -8.70 2.97
N LEU A 50 -9.79 -7.83 2.44
CA LEU A 50 -9.14 -8.04 1.14
C LEU A 50 -8.22 -9.28 1.18
N HIS A 51 -7.43 -9.44 2.24
CA HIS A 51 -6.57 -10.61 2.42
C HIS A 51 -7.39 -11.91 2.56
N ALA A 52 -8.50 -11.87 3.29
CA ALA A 52 -9.41 -13.02 3.40
C ALA A 52 -10.02 -13.39 2.03
N PHE A 53 -10.39 -12.38 1.25
CA PHE A 53 -10.88 -12.57 -0.11
C PHE A 53 -9.81 -13.16 -1.03
N GLU A 54 -8.57 -12.65 -1.01
CA GLU A 54 -7.44 -13.20 -1.77
C GLU A 54 -7.18 -14.67 -1.43
N THR A 55 -7.26 -15.02 -0.15
CA THR A 55 -7.10 -16.40 0.32
C THR A 55 -8.19 -17.29 -0.24
N THR A 56 -9.45 -16.83 -0.24
CA THR A 56 -10.60 -17.56 -0.80
C THR A 56 -10.46 -17.73 -2.30
N TYR A 57 -10.11 -16.67 -3.02
CA TYR A 57 -9.85 -16.67 -4.45
C TYR A 57 -8.74 -17.68 -4.82
N ARG A 58 -7.61 -17.62 -4.13
CA ARG A 58 -6.47 -18.51 -4.38
C ARG A 58 -6.82 -19.98 -4.13
N LYS A 59 -7.57 -20.27 -3.09
CA LYS A 59 -8.05 -21.64 -2.81
C LYS A 59 -9.02 -22.15 -3.89
N ALA A 60 -9.90 -21.29 -4.39
CA ALA A 60 -10.90 -21.67 -5.38
C ALA A 60 -10.31 -21.85 -6.79
N LEU A 61 -9.37 -21.02 -7.19
CA LEU A 61 -8.94 -20.91 -8.59
C LEU A 61 -7.46 -21.24 -8.81
N GLY A 62 -6.60 -21.14 -7.78
CA GLY A 62 -5.15 -21.24 -7.93
C GLY A 62 -4.68 -22.56 -8.54
N SER A 63 -5.16 -23.71 -8.04
CA SER A 63 -4.81 -25.02 -8.60
C SER A 63 -5.32 -25.26 -10.02
N ARG A 64 -6.43 -24.59 -10.39
CA ARG A 64 -7.02 -24.68 -11.72
C ARG A 64 -6.20 -23.89 -12.74
N TYR A 65 -5.75 -22.70 -12.38
CA TYR A 65 -4.83 -21.93 -13.21
C TYR A 65 -3.52 -22.69 -13.43
N ALA A 66 -2.91 -23.21 -12.37
CA ALA A 66 -1.70 -24.01 -12.49
C ALA A 66 -1.89 -25.21 -13.43
N ARG A 67 -3.05 -25.89 -13.34
CA ARG A 67 -3.35 -27.02 -14.24
C ARG A 67 -3.56 -26.60 -15.69
N LEU A 68 -4.18 -25.45 -15.91
CA LEU A 68 -4.36 -24.91 -17.26
C LEU A 68 -3.02 -24.51 -17.88
N ASP A 69 -2.13 -23.90 -17.09
CA ASP A 69 -0.79 -23.53 -17.53
C ASP A 69 0.04 -24.78 -17.90
N GLU A 70 0.01 -25.84 -17.06
CA GLU A 70 0.65 -27.13 -17.39
C GLU A 70 0.15 -27.74 -18.72
N LEU A 71 -1.18 -27.69 -18.93
CA LEU A 71 -1.76 -28.21 -20.19
C LEU A 71 -1.40 -27.33 -21.39
N ALA A 72 -1.31 -26.03 -21.21
CA ALA A 72 -0.89 -25.12 -22.27
C ALA A 72 0.58 -25.38 -22.67
N GLU A 73 1.48 -25.58 -21.72
CA GLU A 73 2.88 -25.94 -21.99
C GLU A 73 2.97 -27.28 -22.75
N LEU A 74 2.21 -28.30 -22.32
CA LEU A 74 2.19 -29.61 -23.04
C LEU A 74 1.61 -29.49 -24.42
N LEU A 75 0.62 -28.65 -24.67
CA LEU A 75 0.06 -28.40 -26.01
C LEU A 75 1.07 -27.68 -26.91
N ASP A 76 1.84 -26.74 -26.38
CA ASP A 76 2.91 -26.06 -27.13
C ASP A 76 4.05 -27.01 -27.49
N GLU A 77 4.47 -27.87 -26.59
CA GLU A 77 5.49 -28.89 -26.82
C GLU A 77 5.03 -29.94 -27.88
N THR A 78 3.70 -30.13 -27.98
CA THR A 78 3.11 -31.09 -28.94
C THR A 78 2.67 -30.43 -30.23
N ALA A 79 2.79 -29.13 -30.36
CA ALA A 79 2.53 -28.43 -31.63
C ALA A 79 3.60 -28.82 -32.66
N GLU A 80 3.19 -29.31 -33.82
CA GLU A 80 4.12 -29.45 -34.93
C GLU A 80 4.59 -28.07 -35.35
N PRO A 81 5.90 -27.88 -35.70
CA PRO A 81 6.37 -26.58 -36.16
C PRO A 81 5.53 -26.21 -37.41
N VAL A 82 4.70 -25.19 -37.27
CA VAL A 82 4.00 -24.58 -38.40
C VAL A 82 5.09 -23.99 -39.29
N VAL A 83 5.38 -24.61 -40.42
CA VAL A 83 6.17 -24.02 -41.50
C VAL A 83 5.26 -22.95 -42.09
N ASP A 84 5.35 -21.75 -41.58
CA ASP A 84 4.57 -20.61 -42.03
C ASP A 84 5.18 -20.10 -43.34
N ASP A 85 4.73 -20.66 -44.47
CA ASP A 85 4.97 -20.15 -45.83
C ASP A 85 3.98 -19.01 -46.20
N ALA A 86 3.24 -18.48 -45.22
CA ALA A 86 2.31 -17.38 -45.45
C ALA A 86 3.00 -16.03 -45.17
N GLU A 87 3.10 -15.19 -46.20
CA GLU A 87 3.47 -13.78 -46.04
C GLU A 87 2.52 -13.08 -45.06
N PRO A 88 3.03 -12.19 -44.19
CA PRO A 88 2.20 -11.48 -43.20
C PRO A 88 1.20 -10.58 -43.91
N GLY A 89 -0.07 -10.95 -43.87
CA GLY A 89 -1.18 -10.09 -44.27
C GLY A 89 -1.33 -8.90 -43.33
N PRO A 90 -1.95 -7.78 -43.79
CA PRO A 90 -2.04 -6.58 -43.01
C PRO A 90 -2.82 -6.82 -41.70
N GLU A 91 -2.24 -6.37 -40.59
CA GLU A 91 -2.85 -6.41 -39.26
C GLU A 91 -4.16 -5.61 -39.25
N GLU A 92 -5.30 -6.27 -39.18
CA GLU A 92 -6.57 -5.63 -38.92
C GLU A 92 -6.66 -5.32 -37.41
N ASP A 93 -6.50 -4.04 -37.06
CA ASP A 93 -6.80 -3.44 -35.74
C ASP A 93 -8.32 -3.56 -35.44
N GLY A 94 -8.75 -4.70 -34.92
CA GLY A 94 -10.09 -4.90 -34.37
C GLY A 94 -10.02 -5.16 -32.85
N PRO A 95 -10.92 -4.56 -32.05
CA PRO A 95 -10.93 -4.84 -30.62
C PRO A 95 -11.50 -6.23 -30.35
N ALA A 96 -10.64 -7.24 -30.45
CA ALA A 96 -10.98 -8.60 -30.03
C ALA A 96 -11.32 -8.57 -28.54
N GLY A 97 -12.57 -8.95 -28.23
CA GLY A 97 -13.11 -8.97 -26.88
C GLY A 97 -12.23 -9.80 -25.94
N ARG A 98 -11.40 -9.11 -25.19
CA ARG A 98 -10.68 -9.70 -24.06
C ARG A 98 -11.69 -10.09 -23.01
N TYR A 99 -11.88 -11.37 -22.81
CA TYR A 99 -12.56 -11.90 -21.64
C TYR A 99 -11.85 -11.38 -20.37
N PRO A 100 -12.59 -11.02 -19.29
CA PRO A 100 -12.03 -10.41 -18.09
C PRO A 100 -11.08 -11.32 -17.27
N GLY A 101 -10.58 -12.41 -17.84
CA GLY A 101 -9.58 -13.29 -17.25
C GLY A 101 -8.17 -13.18 -17.86
N GLN A 102 -8.01 -12.56 -19.04
CA GLN A 102 -6.70 -12.45 -19.72
C GLN A 102 -5.89 -11.19 -19.36
N GLY A 103 -6.39 -10.35 -18.48
CA GLY A 103 -5.71 -9.13 -18.05
C GLY A 103 -5.44 -9.03 -16.53
N LEU A 104 -5.74 -10.08 -15.77
CA LEU A 104 -5.31 -10.14 -14.38
C LEU A 104 -3.83 -10.56 -14.35
N PRO A 105 -2.98 -9.90 -13.56
CA PRO A 105 -1.59 -10.30 -13.39
C PRO A 105 -1.53 -11.63 -12.63
N GLY A 106 -1.76 -12.72 -13.32
CA GLY A 106 -1.76 -14.10 -12.81
C GLY A 106 -1.01 -15.06 -13.71
N GLY A 107 -0.63 -14.64 -14.92
CA GLY A 107 0.13 -15.43 -15.88
C GLY A 107 1.63 -15.20 -15.86
N GLN A 108 2.17 -14.43 -14.94
CA GLN A 108 3.62 -14.28 -14.84
C GLN A 108 4.05 -14.25 -13.36
N ASN A 109 4.59 -15.37 -12.93
CA ASN A 109 5.51 -15.50 -11.80
C ASN A 109 4.94 -15.19 -10.40
N TRP A 110 3.96 -15.98 -9.93
CA TRP A 110 3.66 -16.11 -8.50
C TRP A 110 4.69 -17.02 -7.78
N ALA A 111 5.97 -16.89 -8.14
CA ALA A 111 7.03 -17.39 -7.30
C ALA A 111 7.14 -16.46 -6.07
N TRP A 112 6.32 -16.68 -5.08
CA TRP A 112 6.65 -16.35 -3.70
C TRP A 112 7.71 -17.36 -3.22
N GLY A 113 8.82 -17.47 -3.98
CA GLY A 113 10.07 -17.86 -3.39
C GLY A 113 10.55 -16.64 -2.64
N GLU A 114 10.82 -16.82 -1.36
CA GLU A 114 11.69 -15.95 -0.60
C GLU A 114 12.94 -15.71 -1.45
N ARG A 115 12.91 -14.65 -2.25
CA ARG A 115 14.13 -14.13 -2.82
C ARG A 115 14.82 -13.49 -1.63
N GLU A 116 15.73 -14.26 -1.02
CA GLU A 116 16.74 -13.62 -0.20
C GLU A 116 17.25 -12.43 -1.03
N PRO A 117 17.22 -11.20 -0.48
CA PRO A 117 17.83 -10.08 -1.21
C PRO A 117 19.26 -10.51 -1.46
N ASP A 118 19.63 -10.66 -2.75
CA ASP A 118 21.02 -10.75 -3.14
C ASP A 118 21.72 -9.62 -2.39
N LYS A 119 22.59 -9.98 -1.47
CA LYS A 119 23.49 -9.02 -0.83
C LYS A 119 24.35 -8.47 -1.95
N GLU A 120 23.88 -7.39 -2.57
CA GLU A 120 24.76 -6.60 -3.40
C GLU A 120 26.00 -6.30 -2.56
N PRO A 121 27.20 -6.48 -3.13
CA PRO A 121 28.43 -6.18 -2.40
C PRO A 121 28.32 -4.72 -1.95
N GLU A 122 28.51 -4.49 -0.66
CA GLU A 122 28.49 -3.19 -0.01
C GLU A 122 29.33 -2.21 -0.85
N ARG A 123 28.69 -1.49 -1.77
CA ARG A 123 29.27 -0.31 -2.38
C ARG A 123 29.51 0.63 -1.21
N ARG A 124 30.76 0.82 -0.82
CA ARG A 124 31.14 1.93 0.05
C ARG A 124 30.68 3.21 -0.66
N VAL A 125 29.46 3.63 -0.30
CA VAL A 125 28.92 4.91 -0.73
C VAL A 125 29.87 5.96 -0.17
N VAL A 126 30.55 6.69 -1.05
CA VAL A 126 31.33 7.86 -0.65
C VAL A 126 30.31 8.87 -0.17
N VAL A 127 30.09 8.89 1.14
CA VAL A 127 29.09 9.78 1.76
C VAL A 127 29.51 11.22 1.48
N ASP A 128 28.69 11.91 0.70
CA ASP A 128 28.90 13.28 0.27
C ASP A 128 29.04 14.22 1.49
N GLU A 129 29.77 15.32 1.32
CA GLU A 129 30.00 16.32 2.38
C GLU A 129 28.65 16.98 2.78
N ASP A 130 27.74 17.11 1.83
CA ASP A 130 26.38 17.59 2.05
C ASP A 130 25.56 16.62 2.93
N ALA A 131 25.62 15.31 2.67
CA ALA A 131 24.98 14.30 3.52
C ALA A 131 25.51 14.35 4.97
N ARG A 132 26.84 14.51 5.13
CA ARG A 132 27.45 14.65 6.46
C ARG A 132 27.00 15.90 7.20
N ARG A 133 26.83 17.02 6.48
CA ARG A 133 26.36 18.29 7.03
C ARG A 133 24.92 18.16 7.50
N LEU A 134 24.03 17.68 6.63
CA LEU A 134 22.61 17.50 6.90
C LEU A 134 22.38 16.51 8.06
N PHE A 135 23.06 15.37 8.04
CA PHE A 135 22.97 14.40 9.11
C PHE A 135 23.37 14.98 10.46
N ARG A 136 24.51 15.70 10.55
CA ARG A 136 24.92 16.35 11.80
C ARG A 136 23.94 17.41 12.27
N GLN A 137 23.33 18.17 11.33
CA GLN A 137 22.30 19.15 11.68
C GLN A 137 21.07 18.45 12.23
N LEU A 138 20.58 17.42 11.53
CA LEU A 138 19.40 16.65 11.91
C LEU A 138 19.62 15.95 13.26
N ALA A 139 20.73 15.25 13.45
CA ALA A 139 21.06 14.51 14.68
C ALA A 139 21.05 15.41 15.93
N ARG A 140 21.52 16.66 15.82
CA ARG A 140 21.45 17.61 16.93
C ARG A 140 20.03 18.04 17.28
N LEU A 141 19.12 18.08 16.31
CA LEU A 141 17.74 18.51 16.50
C LEU A 141 16.85 17.38 17.05
N ILE A 142 17.07 16.14 16.57
CA ILE A 142 16.23 14.98 16.88
C ILE A 142 16.80 14.07 17.97
N HIS A 143 17.87 14.47 18.66
CA HIS A 143 18.51 13.59 19.65
C HIS A 143 17.50 13.14 20.72
N PRO A 144 17.41 11.83 21.04
CA PRO A 144 16.44 11.30 21.99
C PRO A 144 16.56 11.89 23.40
N ASP A 145 17.76 12.36 23.78
CA ASP A 145 17.99 12.99 25.09
C ASP A 145 17.31 14.37 25.24
N LEU A 146 16.88 14.97 24.13
CA LEU A 146 16.14 16.24 24.13
C LEU A 146 14.63 16.05 24.36
N ALA A 147 14.17 14.81 24.45
CA ALA A 147 12.75 14.49 24.62
C ALA A 147 12.24 14.88 25.99
N GLY A 148 11.08 15.54 26.04
CA GLY A 148 10.38 15.90 27.27
C GLY A 148 9.53 14.77 27.86
N ASP A 149 9.15 13.77 27.07
CA ASP A 149 8.33 12.64 27.48
C ASP A 149 8.73 11.33 26.76
N PRO A 150 8.24 10.16 27.22
CA PRO A 150 8.59 8.87 26.62
C PRO A 150 8.13 8.73 25.16
N GLN A 151 6.98 9.27 24.77
CA GLN A 151 6.46 9.18 23.40
C GLN A 151 7.29 10.04 22.44
N GLU A 152 7.69 11.23 22.89
CA GLU A 152 8.61 12.08 22.12
C GLU A 152 9.96 11.38 21.94
N ARG A 153 10.47 10.70 22.98
CA ARG A 153 11.72 9.94 22.90
C ARG A 153 11.65 8.83 21.87
N GLU A 154 10.58 8.06 21.85
CA GLU A 154 10.37 6.99 20.86
C GLU A 154 10.33 7.55 19.44
N ARG A 155 9.57 8.63 19.20
CA ARG A 155 9.52 9.29 17.88
C ARG A 155 10.89 9.79 17.43
N ARG A 156 11.65 10.44 18.32
CA ARG A 156 13.01 10.91 18.04
C ARG A 156 13.95 9.75 17.74
N THR A 157 13.80 8.63 18.43
CA THR A 157 14.58 7.41 18.18
C THR A 157 14.28 6.87 16.76
N ASN A 158 13.02 6.77 16.38
CA ASN A 158 12.63 6.32 15.05
C ASN A 158 13.13 7.25 13.93
N LEU A 159 13.06 8.58 14.16
CA LEU A 159 13.64 9.54 13.22
C LEU A 159 15.16 9.42 13.12
N MET A 160 15.85 9.13 14.24
CA MET A 160 17.30 8.91 14.23
C MET A 160 17.69 7.66 13.46
N VAL A 161 16.90 6.57 13.57
CA VAL A 161 17.10 5.36 12.77
C VAL A 161 16.95 5.70 11.28
N ALA A 162 15.87 6.35 10.89
CA ALA A 162 15.65 6.77 9.50
C ALA A 162 16.76 7.71 8.97
N ALA A 163 17.29 8.59 9.83
CA ALA A 163 18.40 9.48 9.47
C ALA A 163 19.70 8.71 9.28
N ASN A 164 19.98 7.69 10.12
CA ASN A 164 21.14 6.82 9.97
C ASN A 164 21.06 6.02 8.65
N ASP A 165 19.90 5.41 8.37
CA ASP A 165 19.69 4.64 7.15
C ASP A 165 19.90 5.50 5.89
N ALA A 166 19.31 6.71 5.87
CA ALA A 166 19.49 7.67 4.78
C ALA A 166 20.96 8.11 4.63
N TYR A 167 21.66 8.29 5.75
CA TYR A 167 23.07 8.66 5.74
C TYR A 167 23.97 7.53 5.22
N GLU A 168 23.73 6.28 5.65
CA GLU A 168 24.48 5.09 5.19
C GLU A 168 24.28 4.84 3.69
N GLN A 169 23.08 5.15 3.18
CA GLN A 169 22.75 5.06 1.76
C GLN A 169 23.26 6.27 0.94
N GLY A 170 23.72 7.35 1.60
CA GLY A 170 24.10 8.60 0.95
C GLY A 170 22.92 9.36 0.34
N ASP A 171 21.69 9.09 0.80
CA ASP A 171 20.46 9.72 0.30
C ASP A 171 20.28 11.12 0.90
N VAL A 172 20.89 12.11 0.22
CA VAL A 172 20.80 13.54 0.58
C VAL A 172 19.34 14.00 0.58
N ALA A 173 18.54 13.55 -0.41
CA ALA A 173 17.15 13.97 -0.54
C ALA A 173 16.28 13.43 0.62
N ALA A 174 16.55 12.23 1.11
CA ALA A 174 15.88 11.70 2.30
C ALA A 174 16.26 12.50 3.55
N LEU A 175 17.53 12.85 3.74
CA LEU A 175 17.98 13.69 4.85
C LEU A 175 17.36 15.08 4.82
N GLU A 176 17.24 15.71 3.65
CA GLU A 176 16.55 16.99 3.49
C GLU A 176 15.06 16.89 3.83
N ARG A 177 14.39 15.85 3.38
CA ARG A 177 12.98 15.58 3.73
C ARG A 177 12.80 15.43 5.24
N LEU A 178 13.62 14.61 5.90
CA LEU A 178 13.57 14.43 7.35
C LEU A 178 13.80 15.74 8.10
N LEU A 179 14.69 16.60 7.63
CA LEU A 179 14.94 17.92 8.20
C LEU A 179 13.74 18.86 8.03
N GLN A 180 13.12 18.86 6.87
CA GLN A 180 11.90 19.64 6.60
C GLN A 180 10.73 19.15 7.47
N ASP A 181 10.53 17.83 7.54
CA ASP A 181 9.49 17.22 8.37
C ASP A 181 9.69 17.55 9.85
N TRP A 182 10.95 17.54 10.32
CA TRP A 182 11.25 17.98 11.69
C TRP A 182 10.89 19.44 11.90
N HIS A 183 11.28 20.34 11.00
CA HIS A 183 10.96 21.77 11.13
C HIS A 183 9.45 22.04 11.10
N ALA A 184 8.67 21.22 10.40
CA ALA A 184 7.22 21.27 10.40
C ALA A 184 6.59 20.61 11.65
N SER A 185 7.35 19.85 12.43
CA SER A 185 6.84 19.12 13.59
C SER A 185 6.49 20.03 14.78
N PRO A 186 5.53 19.65 15.63
CA PRO A 186 5.20 20.38 16.87
C PRO A 186 6.39 20.48 17.82
N GLU A 187 7.26 19.49 17.82
CA GLU A 187 8.43 19.38 18.69
C GLU A 187 9.53 20.40 18.34
N ALA A 188 9.54 20.89 17.10
CA ALA A 188 10.46 21.94 16.67
C ALA A 188 10.08 23.33 17.17
N VAL A 189 8.86 23.50 17.71
CA VAL A 189 8.41 24.80 18.26
C VAL A 189 9.11 25.07 19.60
N THR A 190 9.99 26.07 19.58
CA THR A 190 10.69 26.54 20.77
C THR A 190 9.85 27.60 21.53
N GLY A 191 10.03 27.65 22.85
CA GLY A 191 9.35 28.65 23.67
C GLY A 191 8.26 28.08 24.58
N ARG A 192 7.76 28.94 25.49
CA ARG A 192 6.72 28.63 26.48
C ARG A 192 5.57 29.64 26.37
N GLY A 193 4.40 29.25 26.85
CA GLY A 193 3.21 30.10 26.89
C GLY A 193 2.20 29.81 25.77
N ALA A 194 1.07 30.55 25.78
CA ALA A 194 -0.09 30.27 24.93
C ALA A 194 0.22 30.32 23.41
N ALA A 195 1.10 31.23 22.98
CA ALA A 195 1.46 31.35 21.57
C ALA A 195 2.23 30.12 21.07
N ALA A 196 3.21 29.63 21.82
CA ALA A 196 3.95 28.42 21.48
C ALA A 196 3.06 27.18 21.50
N GLU A 197 2.15 27.09 22.48
CA GLU A 197 1.17 26.01 22.56
C GLU A 197 0.17 26.04 21.40
N LEU A 198 -0.25 27.22 20.97
CA LEU A 198 -1.10 27.38 19.80
C LEU A 198 -0.39 26.87 18.55
N GLU A 199 0.85 27.29 18.34
CA GLU A 199 1.67 26.84 17.19
C GLU A 199 1.84 25.34 17.19
N ARG A 200 2.19 24.71 18.34
CA ARG A 200 2.27 23.24 18.46
C ARG A 200 0.96 22.56 18.12
N THR A 201 -0.16 23.12 18.60
CA THR A 201 -1.49 22.58 18.35
C THR A 201 -1.85 22.65 16.87
N LEU A 202 -1.56 23.76 16.19
CA LEU A 202 -1.77 23.91 14.75
C LEU A 202 -0.95 22.92 13.93
N ARG A 203 0.32 22.71 14.28
CA ARG A 203 1.17 21.71 13.62
C ARG A 203 0.67 20.29 13.83
N ARG A 204 0.18 19.96 15.04
CA ARG A 204 -0.47 18.66 15.29
C ARG A 204 -1.72 18.46 14.47
N ILE A 205 -2.54 19.49 14.32
CA ILE A 205 -3.71 19.44 13.42
C ILE A 205 -3.26 19.12 11.99
N ALA A 206 -2.25 19.84 11.48
CA ALA A 206 -1.73 19.60 10.13
C ALA A 206 -1.20 18.16 9.96
N GLN A 207 -0.52 17.61 10.97
CA GLN A 207 -0.05 16.21 10.95
C GLN A 207 -1.21 15.21 10.93
N VAL A 208 -2.25 15.42 11.73
CA VAL A 208 -3.44 14.56 11.76
C VAL A 208 -4.16 14.61 10.41
N GLU A 209 -4.35 15.80 9.83
CA GLU A 209 -4.96 15.96 8.52
C GLU A 209 -4.13 15.31 7.40
N ALA A 210 -2.80 15.41 7.46
CA ALA A 210 -1.92 14.72 6.53
C ALA A 210 -1.99 13.18 6.70
N GLY A 211 -2.10 12.70 7.94
CA GLY A 211 -2.34 11.28 8.24
C GLY A 211 -3.64 10.77 7.62
N MET A 212 -4.73 11.53 7.79
CA MET A 212 -6.02 11.17 7.19
C MET A 212 -5.95 11.09 5.66
N ARG A 213 -5.31 12.06 4.99
CA ARG A 213 -5.14 12.03 3.53
C ARG A 213 -4.37 10.79 3.07
N ARG A 214 -3.27 10.42 3.74
CA ARG A 214 -2.51 9.20 3.41
C ARG A 214 -3.34 7.93 3.54
N ILE A 215 -4.21 7.86 4.56
CA ILE A 215 -5.12 6.71 4.72
C ILE A 215 -6.15 6.68 3.59
N ASP A 216 -6.72 7.83 3.24
CA ASP A 216 -7.70 7.93 2.16
C ASP A 216 -7.07 7.56 0.79
N GLU A 217 -5.83 7.99 0.53
CA GLU A 217 -5.04 7.63 -0.65
C GLU A 217 -4.76 6.12 -0.69
N GLU A 218 -4.29 5.54 0.40
CA GLU A 218 -4.01 4.11 0.48
C GLU A 218 -5.27 3.26 0.32
N LEU A 219 -6.38 3.67 0.93
CA LEU A 219 -7.67 2.99 0.74
C LEU A 219 -8.09 3.02 -0.73
N ALA A 220 -7.94 4.17 -1.39
CA ALA A 220 -8.24 4.29 -2.82
C ALA A 220 -7.35 3.40 -3.69
N GLU A 221 -6.05 3.29 -3.37
CA GLU A 221 -5.12 2.37 -4.07
C GLU A 221 -5.52 0.91 -3.88
N LEU A 222 -5.83 0.49 -2.66
CA LEU A 222 -6.29 -0.86 -2.38
C LEU A 222 -7.61 -1.19 -3.10
N GLU A 223 -8.55 -0.25 -3.12
CA GLU A 223 -9.80 -0.39 -3.85
C GLU A 223 -9.60 -0.43 -5.38
N ALA A 224 -8.64 0.31 -5.90
CA ALA A 224 -8.31 0.31 -7.33
C ALA A 224 -7.47 -0.93 -7.74
N SER A 225 -6.88 -1.65 -6.80
CA SER A 225 -6.11 -2.86 -7.07
C SER A 225 -6.95 -3.91 -7.79
N ALA A 226 -6.29 -4.83 -8.51
CA ALA A 226 -6.97 -5.93 -9.22
C ALA A 226 -7.87 -6.76 -8.28
N MET A 227 -7.39 -7.03 -7.05
CA MET A 227 -8.16 -7.78 -6.05
C MET A 227 -9.29 -6.96 -5.44
N GLY A 228 -9.08 -5.67 -5.17
CA GLY A 228 -10.13 -4.75 -4.72
C GLY A 228 -11.25 -4.61 -5.74
N TRP A 229 -10.89 -4.48 -7.02
CA TRP A 229 -11.87 -4.44 -8.11
C TRP A 229 -12.64 -5.76 -8.25
N LEU A 230 -11.93 -6.90 -8.21
CA LEU A 230 -12.57 -8.22 -8.31
C LEU A 230 -13.50 -8.48 -7.12
N ARG A 231 -13.07 -8.15 -5.91
CA ARG A 231 -13.91 -8.26 -4.69
C ARG A 231 -15.21 -7.49 -4.86
N ARG A 232 -15.15 -6.23 -5.29
CA ARG A 232 -16.36 -5.41 -5.54
C ARG A 232 -17.28 -6.05 -6.58
N ARG A 233 -16.74 -6.66 -7.63
CA ARG A 233 -17.56 -7.39 -8.63
C ARG A 233 -18.23 -8.61 -8.05
N VAL A 234 -17.51 -9.38 -7.23
CA VAL A 234 -18.06 -10.56 -6.54
C VAL A 234 -19.15 -10.14 -5.58
N GLU A 235 -18.95 -9.09 -4.78
CA GLU A 235 -19.97 -8.55 -3.87
C GLU A 235 -21.20 -8.03 -4.61
N LYS A 236 -21.01 -7.36 -5.75
CA LYS A 236 -22.12 -6.89 -6.59
C LYS A 236 -22.91 -8.07 -7.15
N ALA A 237 -22.23 -9.07 -7.71
CA ALA A 237 -22.87 -10.26 -8.25
C ALA A 237 -23.65 -11.02 -7.16
N ALA A 238 -23.08 -11.14 -5.96
CA ALA A 238 -23.78 -11.77 -4.84
C ALA A 238 -25.08 -11.05 -4.43
N ARG A 239 -25.09 -9.70 -4.47
CA ARG A 239 -26.32 -8.92 -4.25
C ARG A 239 -27.39 -9.15 -5.32
N GLU A 240 -26.98 -9.48 -6.53
CA GLU A 240 -27.83 -9.83 -7.68
C GLU A 240 -28.22 -11.32 -7.67
N GLY A 241 -27.83 -12.08 -6.63
CA GLY A 241 -28.13 -13.51 -6.49
C GLY A 241 -27.25 -14.43 -7.31
N TRP A 242 -26.08 -13.96 -7.77
CA TRP A 242 -25.18 -14.71 -8.63
C TRP A 242 -23.80 -14.92 -7.99
N ASP A 243 -23.34 -16.16 -7.98
CA ASP A 243 -22.00 -16.53 -7.48
C ASP A 243 -20.97 -16.46 -8.61
N LEU A 244 -20.26 -15.31 -8.67
CA LEU A 244 -19.23 -15.06 -9.67
C LEU A 244 -18.02 -15.99 -9.51
N LEU A 245 -17.59 -16.28 -8.26
CA LEU A 245 -16.44 -17.18 -8.06
C LEU A 245 -16.76 -18.61 -8.50
N ALA A 246 -17.95 -19.11 -8.17
CA ALA A 246 -18.38 -20.43 -8.64
C ALA A 246 -18.52 -20.48 -10.18
N HIS A 247 -18.90 -19.38 -10.82
CA HIS A 247 -18.91 -19.29 -12.27
C HIS A 247 -17.49 -19.36 -12.86
N MET A 248 -16.55 -18.60 -12.31
CA MET A 248 -15.14 -18.63 -12.73
C MET A 248 -14.53 -20.04 -12.58
N VAL A 249 -14.85 -20.73 -11.50
CA VAL A 249 -14.45 -22.13 -11.26
C VAL A 249 -14.95 -23.04 -12.38
N ARG A 250 -16.26 -22.98 -12.69
CA ARG A 250 -16.85 -23.81 -13.76
C ARG A 250 -16.24 -23.51 -15.14
N GLU A 251 -15.95 -22.26 -15.41
CA GLU A 251 -15.35 -21.84 -16.67
C GLU A 251 -13.91 -22.39 -16.81
N LEU A 252 -13.11 -22.31 -15.74
CA LEU A 252 -11.78 -22.92 -15.75
C LEU A 252 -11.82 -24.44 -15.86
N ASP A 253 -12.74 -25.10 -15.15
CA ASP A 253 -12.91 -26.56 -15.27
C ASP A 253 -13.30 -26.97 -16.71
N ARG A 254 -14.12 -26.17 -17.41
CA ARG A 254 -14.44 -26.37 -18.82
C ARG A 254 -13.18 -26.22 -19.71
N GLN A 255 -12.40 -25.15 -19.53
CA GLN A 255 -11.18 -24.90 -20.30
C GLN A 255 -10.12 -26.00 -20.08
N ILE A 256 -9.95 -26.46 -18.83
CA ILE A 256 -9.08 -27.58 -18.52
C ILE A 256 -9.53 -28.85 -19.25
N GLY A 257 -10.84 -29.15 -19.26
CA GLY A 257 -11.40 -30.27 -19.97
C GLY A 257 -11.17 -30.19 -21.48
N GLU A 258 -11.34 -29.03 -22.07
CA GLU A 258 -11.08 -28.81 -23.52
C GLU A 258 -9.60 -28.98 -23.86
N ALA A 259 -8.70 -28.40 -23.05
CA ALA A 259 -7.26 -28.53 -23.26
C ALA A 259 -6.79 -30.00 -23.11
N GLN A 260 -7.34 -30.74 -22.15
CA GLN A 260 -7.04 -32.16 -21.98
C GLN A 260 -7.51 -33.01 -23.19
N LEU A 261 -8.73 -32.76 -23.69
CA LEU A 261 -9.25 -33.44 -24.86
C LEU A 261 -8.41 -33.17 -26.13
N GLU A 262 -7.91 -31.97 -26.27
CA GLU A 262 -7.05 -31.61 -27.40
C GLU A 262 -5.68 -32.30 -27.29
N LEU A 263 -5.10 -32.39 -26.08
CA LEU A 263 -3.87 -33.12 -25.84
C LEU A 263 -4.03 -34.60 -26.18
N ASP A 264 -5.13 -35.23 -25.74
CA ASP A 264 -5.43 -36.64 -26.03
C ASP A 264 -5.60 -36.92 -27.53
N ARG A 265 -6.24 -36.01 -28.27
CA ARG A 265 -6.35 -36.09 -29.73
C ARG A 265 -4.99 -36.06 -30.44
N ARG A 266 -4.11 -35.15 -30.02
CA ARG A 266 -2.76 -35.02 -30.59
C ARG A 266 -1.91 -36.26 -30.29
N ALA A 267 -2.04 -36.84 -29.07
CA ALA A 267 -1.40 -38.07 -28.73
C ALA A 267 -1.85 -39.26 -29.59
N ALA A 268 -3.17 -39.43 -29.76
CA ALA A 268 -3.74 -40.49 -30.59
C ALA A 268 -3.30 -40.36 -32.07
N GLY A 269 -3.30 -39.15 -32.64
CA GLY A 269 -2.83 -38.93 -34.03
C GLY A 269 -1.35 -39.25 -34.23
N ARG A 270 -0.49 -39.03 -33.20
CA ARG A 270 0.92 -39.44 -33.25
C ARG A 270 1.10 -40.96 -33.22
N ASP A 271 0.33 -41.67 -32.41
CA ASP A 271 0.40 -43.11 -32.31
C ASP A 271 -0.06 -43.76 -33.63
N GLU A 272 -1.10 -43.26 -34.27
CA GLU A 272 -1.52 -43.70 -35.59
C GLU A 272 -0.43 -43.46 -36.67
N ALA A 273 0.17 -42.28 -36.69
CA ALA A 273 1.24 -41.95 -37.65
C ALA A 273 2.48 -42.83 -37.46
N LEU A 274 2.83 -43.22 -36.23
CA LEU A 274 3.92 -44.15 -35.94
C LEU A 274 3.59 -45.58 -36.37
N SER A 275 2.34 -46.03 -36.24
CA SER A 275 1.91 -47.35 -36.67
C SER A 275 2.01 -47.59 -38.17
N TRP A 276 1.76 -46.57 -39.00
CA TRP A 276 1.91 -46.60 -40.46
C TRP A 276 3.36 -46.61 -40.95
N ARG A 277 4.32 -46.17 -40.11
CA ARG A 277 5.76 -46.17 -40.43
C ARG A 277 6.47 -47.49 -40.15
N THR A 278 5.87 -48.36 -39.37
CA THR A 278 6.46 -49.63 -38.87
C THR A 278 5.80 -50.89 -39.49
N GLY A 279 4.74 -50.75 -40.28
CA GLY A 279 4.08 -51.82 -41.02
C GLY A 279 4.40 -51.72 -42.53
#